data_faa25a3915bcd847253d7564cb95e6d3
#
_entry.id   faa25a3915bcd847253d7564cb95e6d3
#
_cell.length_a   1.000
_cell.length_b   1.000
_cell.length_c   1.000
_cell.angle_alpha   90.00
_cell.angle_beta   90.00
_cell.angle_gamma   90.00
#
_symmetry.space_group_name_H-M   'P 1'
#
loop_
_entity.id
_entity.type
_entity.pdbx_description
1 polymer ?
#
loop_
_entity_poly.entity_id
_entity_poly.type
_entity_poly.pdbx_seq_one_letter_code
_entity_poly.pdbx_strand_id
1 'polypeptide(L)'
;GLKQRNAHATFFLCGYRVKDFNSMMKRYLAEGHEVGNHTMDHRLAHEVSDGDYEQVSSNNDLIQSYTGQKPTLFRPCGGEYNDSVQASMKQLGMPLILWDVDTLDWKYRDAASVKQHILDGAQDGAIVLEHDLYETTVEGVLAAIDELQQQGYAFVTVSELAKIKGVTLEPGQVYTGFTDEDLGLTAETDAAANSESSESTDSTANTQA
;
A
#
# COMPACT_ATOMS: atom_id res chain seq x y z
N GLY A 1 11.91 -16.08 -0.52
CA GLY A 1 10.60 -16.53 0.00
C GLY A 1 9.46 -16.00 -0.82
N LEU A 2 9.43 -14.71 -1.12
CA LEU A 2 8.41 -14.07 -1.99
C LEU A 2 8.42 -14.66 -3.39
N LYS A 3 9.59 -14.80 -3.99
CA LYS A 3 9.74 -15.39 -5.34
C LYS A 3 9.18 -16.81 -5.44
N GLN A 4 9.41 -17.65 -4.42
CA GLN A 4 8.88 -19.02 -4.38
C GLN A 4 7.34 -19.06 -4.35
N ARG A 5 6.71 -17.99 -3.90
CA ARG A 5 5.26 -17.82 -3.75
C ARG A 5 4.63 -17.00 -4.86
N ASN A 6 5.42 -16.57 -5.83
CA ASN A 6 4.97 -15.62 -6.87
C ASN A 6 4.27 -14.38 -6.24
N ALA A 7 4.84 -13.89 -5.14
CA ALA A 7 4.37 -12.73 -4.41
C ALA A 7 5.29 -11.54 -4.66
N HIS A 8 4.71 -10.37 -4.91
CA HIS A 8 5.45 -9.12 -5.09
C HIS A 8 5.24 -8.20 -3.89
N ALA A 9 6.17 -7.29 -3.69
CA ALA A 9 6.11 -6.27 -2.64
C ALA A 9 6.70 -4.95 -3.14
N THR A 10 6.36 -3.85 -2.47
CA THR A 10 6.99 -2.55 -2.65
C THR A 10 7.94 -2.30 -1.48
N PHE A 11 9.24 -2.20 -1.76
CA PHE A 11 10.29 -1.94 -0.78
C PHE A 11 10.56 -0.44 -0.69
N PHE A 12 10.19 0.19 0.42
CA PHE A 12 10.48 1.59 0.68
C PHE A 12 11.85 1.73 1.35
N LEU A 13 12.82 2.28 0.63
CA LEU A 13 14.24 2.24 1.02
C LEU A 13 14.70 3.56 1.62
N CYS A 14 15.36 3.49 2.79
CA CYS A 14 16.11 4.60 3.38
C CYS A 14 17.49 4.73 2.73
N GLY A 15 17.88 5.95 2.37
CA GLY A 15 19.11 6.23 1.66
C GLY A 15 20.36 5.78 2.39
N TYR A 16 20.42 5.94 3.72
CA TYR A 16 21.58 5.53 4.52
C TYR A 16 21.87 4.01 4.44
N ARG A 17 20.87 3.19 4.06
CA ARG A 17 21.02 1.74 3.89
C ARG A 17 21.27 1.31 2.44
N VAL A 18 20.91 2.15 1.47
CA VAL A 18 20.98 1.82 0.03
C VAL A 18 22.37 1.36 -0.39
N LYS A 19 23.42 1.98 0.14
CA LYS A 19 24.81 1.66 -0.22
C LYS A 19 25.22 0.25 0.20
N ASP A 20 24.69 -0.22 1.33
CA ASP A 20 25.04 -1.53 1.89
C ASP A 20 24.32 -2.69 1.19
N PHE A 21 23.19 -2.39 0.56
CA PHE A 21 22.30 -3.39 -0.08
C PHE A 21 22.12 -3.22 -1.58
N ASN A 22 23.07 -2.57 -2.26
CA ASN A 22 22.95 -2.24 -3.69
C ASN A 22 22.71 -3.46 -4.61
N SER A 23 23.29 -4.61 -4.31
CA SER A 23 23.06 -5.85 -5.06
C SER A 23 21.61 -6.38 -4.91
N MET A 24 20.99 -6.12 -3.76
CA MET A 24 19.62 -6.53 -3.48
C MET A 24 18.61 -5.72 -4.30
N MET A 25 18.84 -4.41 -4.47
CA MET A 25 17.92 -3.54 -5.22
C MET A 25 17.73 -3.98 -6.67
N LYS A 26 18.81 -4.43 -7.32
CA LYS A 26 18.72 -4.99 -8.68
C LYS A 26 17.90 -6.28 -8.70
N ARG A 27 18.01 -7.09 -7.64
CA ARG A 27 17.20 -8.29 -7.49
C ARG A 27 15.73 -7.96 -7.27
N TYR A 28 15.41 -6.95 -6.44
CA TYR A 28 14.01 -6.54 -6.24
C TYR A 28 13.32 -6.29 -7.57
N LEU A 29 13.91 -5.44 -8.42
CA LEU A 29 13.35 -5.14 -9.73
C LEU A 29 13.30 -6.35 -10.67
N ALA A 30 14.37 -7.16 -10.68
CA ALA A 30 14.44 -8.35 -11.55
C ALA A 30 13.46 -9.46 -11.14
N GLU A 31 13.03 -9.48 -9.89
CA GLU A 31 12.06 -10.44 -9.34
C GLU A 31 10.63 -9.88 -9.28
N GLY A 32 10.37 -8.72 -9.91
CA GLY A 32 9.02 -8.14 -10.04
C GLY A 32 8.58 -7.27 -8.87
N HIS A 33 9.47 -6.98 -7.93
CA HIS A 33 9.18 -6.08 -6.83
C HIS A 33 9.31 -4.60 -7.25
N GLU A 34 8.68 -3.72 -6.51
CA GLU A 34 8.78 -2.27 -6.67
C GLU A 34 9.69 -1.68 -5.60
N VAL A 35 10.38 -0.58 -5.96
CA VAL A 35 11.22 0.18 -5.03
C VAL A 35 10.63 1.58 -4.87
N GLY A 36 10.28 1.93 -3.63
CA GLY A 36 9.83 3.24 -3.21
C GLY A 36 10.90 3.97 -2.37
N ASN A 37 10.63 5.22 -2.05
CA ASN A 37 11.49 6.09 -1.25
C ASN A 37 10.98 6.21 0.19
N HIS A 38 11.89 6.12 1.17
CA HIS A 38 11.61 6.26 2.60
C HIS A 38 12.55 7.25 3.28
N THR A 39 12.80 8.39 2.63
CA THR A 39 13.75 9.43 3.00
C THR A 39 15.23 9.00 2.98
N MET A 40 16.15 9.95 3.12
CA MET A 40 17.58 9.66 3.19
C MET A 40 17.97 9.08 4.56
N ASP A 41 17.55 9.71 5.66
CA ASP A 41 18.05 9.46 7.01
C ASP A 41 16.98 8.94 7.99
N HIS A 42 15.77 8.60 7.51
CA HIS A 42 14.63 8.14 8.32
C HIS A 42 14.21 9.16 9.39
N ARG A 43 14.14 10.44 9.05
CA ARG A 43 13.63 11.49 9.95
C ARG A 43 12.12 11.57 9.91
N LEU A 44 11.50 11.87 11.04
CA LEU A 44 10.08 12.14 11.14
C LEU A 44 9.74 13.52 10.56
N ALA A 45 8.52 13.71 10.06
CA ALA A 45 8.11 14.94 9.38
C ALA A 45 8.29 16.21 10.24
N HIS A 46 8.10 16.11 11.57
CA HIS A 46 8.30 17.23 12.48
C HIS A 46 9.77 17.59 12.73
N GLU A 47 10.73 16.73 12.34
CA GLU A 47 12.16 16.93 12.51
C GLU A 47 12.80 17.66 11.31
N VAL A 48 12.08 17.85 10.22
CA VAL A 48 12.56 18.48 8.99
C VAL A 48 11.75 19.72 8.65
N SER A 49 12.46 20.78 8.25
CA SER A 49 11.83 22.11 7.99
C SER A 49 11.38 22.31 6.55
N ASP A 50 11.85 21.48 5.62
CA ASP A 50 11.58 21.57 4.18
C ASP A 50 10.51 20.56 3.69
N GLY A 51 9.76 19.97 4.61
CA GLY A 51 8.73 18.98 4.29
C GLY A 51 9.28 17.75 3.57
N ASP A 52 10.43 17.27 3.98
CA ASP A 52 11.13 16.09 3.42
C ASP A 52 11.66 16.26 1.98
N TYR A 53 11.54 17.45 1.36
CA TYR A 53 11.93 17.62 -0.04
C TYR A 53 13.36 17.15 -0.32
N GLU A 54 14.36 17.67 0.41
CA GLU A 54 15.77 17.31 0.23
C GLU A 54 16.05 15.84 0.61
N GLN A 55 15.40 15.35 1.64
CA GLN A 55 15.49 13.96 2.09
C GLN A 55 15.04 12.98 1.00
N VAL A 56 13.94 13.29 0.34
CA VAL A 56 13.35 12.44 -0.70
C VAL A 56 14.05 12.65 -2.04
N SER A 57 14.35 13.90 -2.44
CA SER A 57 15.02 14.20 -3.70
C SER A 57 16.39 13.54 -3.78
N SER A 58 17.23 13.72 -2.76
CA SER A 58 18.57 13.12 -2.72
C SER A 58 18.52 11.58 -2.68
N ASN A 59 17.56 11.00 -1.97
CA ASN A 59 17.39 9.55 -1.94
C ASN A 59 16.86 9.00 -3.28
N ASN A 60 16.00 9.73 -3.99
CA ASN A 60 15.58 9.36 -5.34
C ASN A 60 16.79 9.23 -6.29
N ASP A 61 17.70 10.21 -6.26
CA ASP A 61 18.88 10.21 -7.10
C ASP A 61 19.85 9.06 -6.72
N LEU A 62 19.97 8.80 -5.42
CA LEU A 62 20.77 7.68 -4.90
C LEU A 62 20.21 6.34 -5.36
N ILE A 63 18.91 6.07 -5.16
CA ILE A 63 18.27 4.83 -5.59
C ILE A 63 18.38 4.68 -7.11
N GLN A 64 18.12 5.73 -7.87
CA GLN A 64 18.24 5.71 -9.33
C GLN A 64 19.66 5.34 -9.77
N SER A 65 20.69 5.82 -9.08
CA SER A 65 22.09 5.51 -9.42
C SER A 65 22.41 4.01 -9.33
N TYR A 66 21.74 3.27 -8.46
CA TYR A 66 21.93 1.83 -8.26
C TYR A 66 20.97 0.97 -9.09
N THR A 67 19.74 1.42 -9.28
CA THR A 67 18.67 0.66 -9.94
C THR A 67 18.49 1.00 -11.42
N GLY A 68 18.92 2.20 -11.83
CA GLY A 68 18.58 2.77 -13.13
C GLY A 68 17.16 3.33 -13.23
N GLN A 69 16.35 3.22 -12.17
CA GLN A 69 14.96 3.68 -12.12
C GLN A 69 14.77 4.64 -10.94
N LYS A 70 14.12 5.77 -11.19
CA LYS A 70 13.74 6.71 -10.14
C LYS A 70 12.50 6.19 -9.43
N PRO A 71 12.47 6.17 -8.08
CA PRO A 71 11.26 5.83 -7.34
C PRO A 71 10.11 6.78 -7.67
N THR A 72 8.91 6.24 -7.77
CA THR A 72 7.67 7.00 -8.03
C THR A 72 6.75 7.08 -6.81
N LEU A 73 7.02 6.29 -5.79
CA LEU A 73 6.24 6.21 -4.55
C LEU A 73 7.08 6.66 -3.36
N PHE A 74 6.45 7.36 -2.43
CA PHE A 74 7.04 7.80 -1.17
C PHE A 74 6.23 7.25 0.02
N ARG A 75 6.92 6.72 1.03
CA ARG A 75 6.33 6.40 2.33
C ARG A 75 6.99 7.27 3.39
N PRO A 76 6.23 8.13 4.10
CA PRO A 76 6.79 8.96 5.17
C PRO A 76 7.20 8.11 6.37
N CYS A 77 8.27 8.52 7.05
CA CYS A 77 8.78 7.84 8.24
C CYS A 77 7.75 7.85 9.35
N GLY A 78 7.52 6.69 9.99
CA GLY A 78 6.49 6.54 11.02
C GLY A 78 5.05 6.82 10.56
N GLY A 79 4.80 6.95 9.26
CA GLY A 79 3.51 7.38 8.72
C GLY A 79 3.20 8.87 8.96
N GLU A 80 4.16 9.64 9.45
CA GLU A 80 3.96 11.04 9.82
C GLU A 80 4.08 11.95 8.59
N TYR A 81 3.06 12.77 8.35
CA TYR A 81 3.05 13.78 7.30
C TYR A 81 2.23 15.01 7.71
N ASN A 82 2.42 16.09 6.98
CA ASN A 82 1.69 17.36 7.13
C ASN A 82 1.58 18.05 5.76
N ASP A 83 0.95 19.23 5.71
CA ASP A 83 0.76 19.98 4.46
C ASP A 83 2.08 20.29 3.75
N SER A 84 3.17 20.50 4.49
CA SER A 84 4.50 20.78 3.92
C SER A 84 5.06 19.54 3.22
N VAL A 85 4.93 18.37 3.83
CA VAL A 85 5.33 17.08 3.21
C VAL A 85 4.49 16.81 1.96
N GLN A 86 3.17 17.00 2.02
CA GLN A 86 2.31 16.81 0.85
C GLN A 86 2.67 17.78 -0.29
N ALA A 87 2.95 19.05 0.02
CA ALA A 87 3.38 20.03 -0.97
C ALA A 87 4.72 19.65 -1.62
N SER A 88 5.69 19.18 -0.82
CA SER A 88 6.98 18.69 -1.30
C SER A 88 6.82 17.46 -2.20
N MET A 89 5.98 16.51 -1.81
CA MET A 89 5.72 15.33 -2.62
C MET A 89 4.98 15.66 -3.91
N LYS A 90 4.05 16.62 -3.87
CA LYS A 90 3.40 17.13 -5.08
C LYS A 90 4.42 17.74 -6.04
N GLN A 91 5.39 18.50 -5.54
CA GLN A 91 6.47 19.08 -6.35
C GLN A 91 7.39 18.00 -6.92
N LEU A 92 7.67 16.93 -6.19
CA LEU A 92 8.49 15.80 -6.64
C LEU A 92 7.73 14.83 -7.56
N GLY A 93 6.42 15.00 -7.74
CA GLY A 93 5.59 14.11 -8.55
C GLY A 93 5.27 12.77 -7.89
N MET A 94 5.25 12.70 -6.56
CA MET A 94 5.12 11.45 -5.81
C MET A 94 3.86 11.44 -4.93
N PRO A 95 3.07 10.36 -4.91
CA PRO A 95 2.04 10.11 -3.89
C PRO A 95 2.68 9.66 -2.57
N LEU A 96 1.92 9.81 -1.47
CA LEU A 96 2.28 9.29 -0.16
C LEU A 96 1.55 7.96 0.06
N ILE A 97 2.29 6.91 0.37
CA ILE A 97 1.75 5.56 0.59
C ILE A 97 1.90 5.19 2.06
N LEU A 98 0.79 5.08 2.76
CA LEU A 98 0.69 4.58 4.13
C LEU A 98 0.29 3.10 4.13
N TRP A 99 -0.57 2.70 5.05
CA TRP A 99 -1.08 1.33 5.22
C TRP A 99 -2.41 1.34 5.96
N ASP A 100 -3.19 0.32 5.81
CA ASP A 100 -4.40 0.02 6.57
C ASP A 100 -4.21 -1.18 7.52
N VAL A 101 -3.20 -2.01 7.29
CA VAL A 101 -2.84 -3.12 8.19
C VAL A 101 -1.45 -2.91 8.78
N ASP A 102 -1.36 -2.68 10.08
CA ASP A 102 -0.08 -2.60 10.81
C ASP A 102 0.19 -3.93 11.52
N THR A 103 1.25 -4.61 11.13
CA THR A 103 1.63 -5.89 11.74
C THR A 103 2.21 -5.75 13.14
N LEU A 104 2.59 -4.54 13.55
CA LEU A 104 3.29 -4.25 14.80
C LEU A 104 4.56 -5.10 15.00
N ASP A 105 5.18 -5.54 13.91
CA ASP A 105 6.37 -6.38 13.88
C ASP A 105 7.57 -5.72 14.57
N TRP A 106 7.69 -4.42 14.43
CA TRP A 106 8.71 -3.59 15.08
C TRP A 106 8.61 -3.62 16.62
N LYS A 107 7.40 -3.87 17.15
CA LYS A 107 7.08 -3.86 18.58
C LYS A 107 7.17 -5.25 19.21
N TYR A 108 6.50 -6.22 18.61
CA TYR A 108 6.36 -7.54 19.22
C TYR A 108 7.45 -8.53 18.85
N ARG A 109 8.03 -8.41 17.64
CA ARG A 109 9.11 -9.28 17.17
C ARG A 109 8.77 -10.78 17.27
N ASP A 110 7.54 -11.14 16.96
CA ASP A 110 7.00 -12.49 17.06
C ASP A 110 6.31 -12.90 15.76
N ALA A 111 6.77 -14.00 15.16
CA ALA A 111 6.28 -14.44 13.84
C ALA A 111 4.79 -14.82 13.85
N ALA A 112 4.30 -15.43 14.94
CA ALA A 112 2.88 -15.80 15.05
C ALA A 112 2.01 -14.55 15.17
N SER A 113 2.45 -13.54 15.92
CA SER A 113 1.77 -12.25 16.03
C SER A 113 1.73 -11.53 14.68
N VAL A 114 2.85 -11.46 13.94
CA VAL A 114 2.89 -10.86 12.60
C VAL A 114 1.90 -11.55 11.68
N LYS A 115 1.97 -12.88 11.59
CA LYS A 115 1.03 -13.66 10.80
C LYS A 115 -0.43 -13.34 11.16
N GLN A 116 -0.76 -13.33 12.45
CA GLN A 116 -2.13 -13.12 12.90
C GLN A 116 -2.66 -11.73 12.53
N HIS A 117 -1.86 -10.66 12.72
CA HIS A 117 -2.26 -9.31 12.31
C HIS A 117 -2.52 -9.22 10.81
N ILE A 118 -1.70 -9.89 9.97
CA ILE A 118 -1.94 -9.94 8.53
C ILE A 118 -3.26 -10.64 8.22
N LEU A 119 -3.51 -11.80 8.83
CA LEU A 119 -4.74 -12.56 8.59
C LEU A 119 -6.00 -11.80 9.04
N ASP A 120 -5.93 -11.15 10.20
CA ASP A 120 -7.05 -10.38 10.77
C ASP A 120 -7.40 -9.13 9.93
N GLY A 121 -6.38 -8.51 9.31
CA GLY A 121 -6.57 -7.31 8.48
C GLY A 121 -6.68 -7.59 6.98
N ALA A 122 -6.51 -8.84 6.54
CA ALA A 122 -6.48 -9.17 5.11
C ALA A 122 -7.83 -8.93 4.43
N GLN A 123 -7.84 -8.02 3.47
CA GLN A 123 -8.95 -7.74 2.59
C GLN A 123 -8.46 -7.32 1.20
N ASP A 124 -9.33 -7.41 0.20
CA ASP A 124 -8.97 -7.06 -1.17
C ASP A 124 -8.75 -5.55 -1.30
N GLY A 125 -7.52 -5.18 -1.63
CA GLY A 125 -7.10 -3.79 -1.72
C GLY A 125 -6.25 -3.31 -0.52
N ALA A 126 -6.07 -4.12 0.52
CA ALA A 126 -5.30 -3.74 1.70
C ALA A 126 -3.80 -3.55 1.41
N ILE A 127 -3.21 -2.56 2.05
CA ILE A 127 -1.75 -2.35 2.11
C ILE A 127 -1.27 -2.74 3.51
N VAL A 128 -0.38 -3.72 3.58
CA VAL A 128 0.18 -4.22 4.84
C VAL A 128 1.55 -3.61 5.10
N LEU A 129 1.76 -3.05 6.31
CA LEU A 129 3.05 -2.54 6.75
C LEU A 129 3.88 -3.63 7.42
N GLU A 130 5.13 -3.73 7.00
CA GLU A 130 6.12 -4.67 7.52
C GLU A 130 7.53 -4.08 7.44
N HIS A 131 8.43 -4.62 8.29
CA HIS A 131 9.84 -4.27 8.27
C HIS A 131 10.68 -5.54 8.07
N ASP A 132 11.24 -5.73 6.88
CA ASP A 132 12.07 -6.89 6.50
C ASP A 132 13.42 -6.98 7.22
N LEU A 133 13.60 -6.17 8.25
CA LEU A 133 14.80 -6.13 9.10
C LEU A 133 14.83 -7.27 10.14
N TYR A 134 13.69 -7.92 10.38
CA TYR A 134 13.54 -8.92 11.43
C TYR A 134 13.22 -10.29 10.85
N GLU A 135 13.94 -11.32 11.29
CA GLU A 135 13.69 -12.70 10.86
C GLU A 135 12.26 -13.14 11.20
N THR A 136 11.74 -12.74 12.37
CA THR A 136 10.37 -13.02 12.80
C THR A 136 9.32 -12.39 11.90
N THR A 137 9.58 -11.21 11.35
CA THR A 137 8.70 -10.58 10.33
C THR A 137 8.69 -11.44 9.07
N VAL A 138 9.85 -11.80 8.55
CA VAL A 138 9.97 -12.62 7.34
C VAL A 138 9.24 -13.95 7.51
N GLU A 139 9.43 -14.65 8.64
CA GLU A 139 8.74 -15.91 8.94
C GLU A 139 7.22 -15.74 9.00
N GLY A 140 6.73 -14.73 9.72
CA GLY A 140 5.30 -14.46 9.88
C GLY A 140 4.62 -14.10 8.55
N VAL A 141 5.25 -13.22 7.77
CA VAL A 141 4.77 -12.79 6.45
C VAL A 141 4.67 -13.97 5.48
N LEU A 142 5.73 -14.77 5.36
CA LEU A 142 5.71 -15.91 4.44
C LEU A 142 4.66 -16.94 4.83
N ALA A 143 4.43 -17.16 6.13
CA ALA A 143 3.38 -18.04 6.62
C ALA A 143 1.97 -17.47 6.39
N ALA A 144 1.78 -16.15 6.48
CA ALA A 144 0.52 -15.50 6.14
C ALA A 144 0.22 -15.58 4.63
N ILE A 145 1.23 -15.34 3.79
CA ILE A 145 1.11 -15.46 2.33
C ILE A 145 0.66 -16.87 1.94
N ASP A 146 1.28 -17.91 2.51
CA ASP A 146 0.93 -19.31 2.21
C ASP A 146 -0.55 -19.62 2.54
N GLU A 147 -1.09 -19.05 3.62
CA GLU A 147 -2.48 -19.26 4.02
C GLU A 147 -3.45 -18.44 3.18
N LEU A 148 -3.15 -17.15 2.94
CA LEU A 148 -4.01 -16.26 2.15
C LEU A 148 -4.07 -16.66 0.68
N GLN A 149 -2.99 -17.21 0.11
CA GLN A 149 -3.02 -17.75 -1.24
C GLN A 149 -3.98 -18.95 -1.39
N GLN A 150 -4.13 -19.76 -0.34
CA GLN A 150 -5.14 -20.83 -0.33
C GLN A 150 -6.57 -20.32 -0.31
N GLN A 151 -6.77 -19.07 0.14
CA GLN A 151 -8.04 -18.35 0.14
C GLN A 151 -8.26 -17.55 -1.16
N GLY A 152 -7.31 -17.57 -2.10
CA GLY A 152 -7.40 -16.91 -3.40
C GLY A 152 -6.77 -15.52 -3.47
N TYR A 153 -6.09 -15.06 -2.42
CA TYR A 153 -5.37 -13.78 -2.46
C TYR A 153 -4.13 -13.85 -3.34
N ALA A 154 -3.84 -12.74 -4.02
CA ALA A 154 -2.60 -12.48 -4.72
C ALA A 154 -1.87 -11.30 -4.04
N PHE A 155 -0.54 -11.36 -4.05
CA PHE A 155 0.32 -10.33 -3.47
C PHE A 155 1.03 -9.58 -4.59
N VAL A 156 0.79 -8.29 -4.67
CA VAL A 156 1.24 -7.43 -5.76
C VAL A 156 1.93 -6.17 -5.20
N THR A 157 2.62 -5.43 -6.05
CA THR A 157 3.17 -4.13 -5.66
C THR A 157 2.06 -3.08 -5.48
N VAL A 158 2.35 -1.97 -4.80
CA VAL A 158 1.38 -0.87 -4.62
C VAL A 158 0.92 -0.31 -5.96
N SER A 159 1.84 -0.12 -6.91
CA SER A 159 1.50 0.36 -8.25
C SER A 159 0.63 -0.64 -9.03
N GLU A 160 0.90 -1.93 -8.91
CA GLU A 160 0.05 -2.98 -9.50
C GLU A 160 -1.34 -2.98 -8.87
N LEU A 161 -1.41 -2.88 -7.53
CA LEU A 161 -2.68 -2.84 -6.80
C LEU A 161 -3.54 -1.64 -7.21
N ALA A 162 -2.97 -0.43 -7.22
CA ALA A 162 -3.66 0.77 -7.69
C ALA A 162 -4.20 0.60 -9.11
N LYS A 163 -3.40 0.03 -10.02
CA LYS A 163 -3.83 -0.27 -11.39
C LYS A 163 -4.96 -1.28 -11.46
N ILE A 164 -4.92 -2.36 -10.68
CA ILE A 164 -5.98 -3.38 -10.61
C ILE A 164 -7.30 -2.74 -10.13
N LYS A 165 -7.20 -1.85 -9.13
CA LYS A 165 -8.35 -1.13 -8.57
C LYS A 165 -8.79 0.09 -9.41
N GLY A 166 -8.12 0.37 -10.53
CA GLY A 166 -8.47 1.49 -11.43
C GLY A 166 -8.15 2.87 -10.84
N VAL A 167 -7.26 2.94 -9.85
CA VAL A 167 -6.86 4.19 -9.17
C VAL A 167 -5.64 4.79 -9.85
N THR A 168 -5.70 6.09 -10.15
CA THR A 168 -4.54 6.89 -10.54
C THR A 168 -3.94 7.52 -9.30
N LEU A 169 -2.65 7.25 -9.06
CA LEU A 169 -1.94 7.79 -7.91
C LEU A 169 -1.51 9.24 -8.19
N GLU A 170 -2.16 10.19 -7.51
CA GLU A 170 -1.91 11.62 -7.71
C GLU A 170 -0.79 12.15 -6.81
N PRO A 171 0.13 12.98 -7.31
CA PRO A 171 1.22 13.57 -6.53
C PRO A 171 0.71 14.37 -5.33
N GLY A 172 1.31 14.13 -4.16
CA GLY A 172 0.95 14.78 -2.91
C GLY A 172 -0.30 14.24 -2.23
N GLN A 173 -1.02 13.30 -2.86
CA GLN A 173 -2.16 12.62 -2.23
C GLN A 173 -1.69 11.47 -1.36
N VAL A 174 -2.47 11.16 -0.33
CA VAL A 174 -2.20 10.11 0.65
C VAL A 174 -3.12 8.93 0.37
N TYR A 175 -2.53 7.72 0.37
CA TYR A 175 -3.25 6.46 0.18
C TYR A 175 -2.90 5.52 1.32
N THR A 176 -3.90 5.02 2.02
CA THR A 176 -3.77 4.01 3.09
C THR A 176 -3.98 2.60 2.56
N GLY A 177 -4.86 2.45 1.58
CA GLY A 177 -5.21 1.23 0.88
C GLY A 177 -6.06 1.53 -0.35
N PHE A 178 -6.62 0.50 -0.94
CA PHE A 178 -7.54 0.55 -2.07
C PHE A 178 -8.71 -0.41 -1.85
N THR A 179 -9.13 -0.57 -0.61
CA THR A 179 -10.31 -1.36 -0.24
C THR A 179 -11.58 -0.65 -0.68
N ASP A 180 -12.71 -1.33 -0.64
CA ASP A 180 -13.99 -0.69 -0.97
C ASP A 180 -14.29 0.49 -0.04
N GLU A 181 -13.84 0.43 1.23
CA GLU A 181 -13.94 1.53 2.18
C GLU A 181 -13.06 2.72 1.77
N ASP A 182 -11.77 2.49 1.42
CA ASP A 182 -10.85 3.53 0.96
C ASP A 182 -11.35 4.23 -0.31
N LEU A 183 -12.03 3.49 -1.17
CA LEU A 183 -12.57 3.98 -2.44
C LEU A 183 -13.98 4.57 -2.32
N GLY A 184 -14.58 4.55 -1.11
CA GLY A 184 -15.94 5.03 -0.87
C GLY A 184 -17.03 4.19 -1.56
N LEU A 185 -16.73 2.93 -1.88
CA LEU A 185 -17.62 1.99 -2.55
C LEU A 185 -18.47 1.18 -1.54
N THR A 186 -18.73 1.71 -0.35
CA THR A 186 -19.57 1.06 0.66
C THR A 186 -21.00 0.91 0.16
N ALA A 187 -21.63 -0.20 0.49
CA ALA A 187 -22.87 -0.75 -0.01
C ALA A 187 -24.13 0.14 0.17
N GLU A 188 -24.15 1.34 -0.44
CA GLU A 188 -25.42 2.07 -0.66
C GLU A 188 -26.12 1.69 -1.97
N THR A 189 -25.55 0.80 -2.79
CA THR A 189 -26.10 0.45 -4.11
C THR A 189 -27.13 -0.67 -4.10
N ASP A 190 -27.30 -1.42 -3.01
CA ASP A 190 -28.30 -2.50 -2.95
C ASP A 190 -29.71 -2.03 -2.53
N ALA A 191 -29.85 -0.81 -2.02
CA ALA A 191 -31.16 -0.27 -1.66
C ALA A 191 -31.93 0.37 -2.84
N ALA A 192 -31.23 0.81 -3.88
CA ALA A 192 -31.85 1.45 -5.04
C ALA A 192 -32.38 0.44 -6.07
N ALA A 193 -31.82 -0.75 -6.15
CA ALA A 193 -32.26 -1.78 -7.10
C ALA A 193 -33.53 -2.52 -6.65
N ASN A 194 -33.92 -2.43 -5.38
CA ASN A 194 -35.09 -3.14 -4.82
C ASN A 194 -36.34 -2.29 -4.69
N SER A 195 -36.31 -1.00 -5.07
CA SER A 195 -37.46 -0.09 -5.00
C SER A 195 -38.24 0.05 -6.33
N GLU A 196 -37.71 -0.49 -7.44
CA GLU A 196 -38.41 -0.39 -8.74
C GLU A 196 -39.25 -1.61 -9.12
N SER A 197 -39.37 -2.64 -8.28
CA SER A 197 -40.11 -3.86 -8.61
C SER A 197 -41.51 -4.01 -7.94
N SER A 198 -42.03 -2.98 -7.24
CA SER A 198 -43.29 -3.09 -6.49
C SER A 198 -44.41 -2.15 -6.91
N GLU A 199 -44.32 -1.51 -8.08
CA GLU A 199 -45.43 -0.74 -8.63
C GLU A 199 -45.85 -1.25 -10.03
N SER A 200 -46.57 -2.37 -10.09
CA SER A 200 -47.53 -2.64 -11.18
C SER A 200 -48.36 -3.88 -10.87
N THR A 201 -49.41 -3.73 -10.10
CA THR A 201 -50.65 -4.53 -10.25
C THR A 201 -51.67 -3.96 -9.28
N ASP A 202 -52.50 -3.06 -9.73
CA ASP A 202 -53.94 -3.10 -9.49
C ASP A 202 -54.66 -2.02 -10.32
N SER A 203 -55.28 -2.41 -11.37
CA SER A 203 -56.40 -1.69 -11.98
C SER A 203 -57.05 -2.58 -13.00
N THR A 204 -58.03 -3.35 -12.56
CA THR A 204 -59.18 -3.66 -13.45
C THR A 204 -60.40 -4.05 -12.63
N ALA A 205 -61.47 -3.46 -13.05
CA ALA A 205 -62.87 -3.92 -12.93
C ALA A 205 -63.67 -3.35 -11.75
N ASN A 206 -64.51 -2.39 -12.04
CA ASN A 206 -65.95 -2.73 -12.05
C ASN A 206 -66.79 -1.68 -12.77
N THR A 207 -67.41 -2.11 -13.90
CA THR A 207 -68.52 -1.43 -14.54
C THR A 207 -69.65 -2.40 -14.54
N GLN A 208 -70.76 -2.07 -13.88
CA GLN A 208 -72.07 -2.57 -14.29
C GLN A 208 -73.20 -1.72 -13.74
N ALA A 209 -74.03 -1.35 -14.66
CA ALA A 209 -75.45 -1.08 -14.76
C ALA A 209 -75.94 0.25 -14.29
#